data_d6144e56db5f27539410a26d4d4beda6
#
_entry.id   d6144e56db5f27539410a26d4d4beda6
#
_cell.length_a   1.000
_cell.length_b   1.000
_cell.length_c   1.000
_cell.angle_alpha   90.00
_cell.angle_beta   90.00
_cell.angle_gamma   90.00
#
_symmetry.space_group_name_H-M   'P 1'
#
loop_
_entity.id
_entity.type
_entity.pdbx_description
1 polymer ?
#
loop_
_entity_poly.entity_id
_entity_poly.type
_entity_poly.pdbx_seq_one_letter_code
_entity_poly.pdbx_strand_id
1 'polypeptide(L)'
;KVLVVYPRTIDGSYSNRGFVFPLSVSGTTVVADTPTNFNGSAVAGYPAISFDTNVNKSLIAFYHDSTEYASGVSYSPGSTTLTSENYIGMLSGVAVQTGSDTSVGSEAEFINQMGNEISNGVFDPDSNKVILAYSDQDNSVRGTAIVGTVSGTSISFGTPANFETVETTHIGITYDTTNDKVVIVYRDGAGNNNYGNAIVGTVSGTDISFGTAAVYNSATSQYNAAAFDANTGKILIAYKDADATIQSRVATVSGTGISFGTEVEVDGGGNYINTVYDSNSNKVVVIFTDSSNSNRGSARVGTISGTD
;
A
#
# COMPACT_ATOMS: atom_id res chain seq x y z
N LYS A 1 -14.20 1.59 -9.65
CA LYS A 1 -12.95 1.69 -10.44
C LYS A 1 -11.74 1.52 -9.51
N VAL A 2 -10.74 0.83 -9.98
CA VAL A 2 -9.42 0.73 -9.34
C VAL A 2 -8.56 1.87 -9.86
N LEU A 3 -7.82 2.56 -8.98
CA LEU A 3 -6.86 3.59 -9.38
C LEU A 3 -5.44 3.04 -9.27
N VAL A 4 -4.65 3.26 -10.30
CA VAL A 4 -3.22 2.90 -10.35
C VAL A 4 -2.40 4.18 -10.44
N VAL A 5 -1.38 4.30 -9.60
CA VAL A 5 -0.40 5.39 -9.64
C VAL A 5 0.98 4.82 -9.92
N TYR A 6 1.72 5.48 -10.79
CA TYR A 6 3.06 5.03 -11.16
C TYR A 6 3.91 6.19 -11.71
N PRO A 7 5.24 6.15 -11.52
CA PRO A 7 6.16 7.04 -12.22
C PRO A 7 6.38 6.54 -13.65
N ARG A 8 6.49 7.44 -14.61
CA ARG A 8 6.81 7.12 -16.00
C ARG A 8 7.95 7.97 -16.52
N THR A 9 8.98 7.31 -17.04
CA THR A 9 10.04 7.97 -17.80
C THR A 9 9.52 8.35 -19.18
N ILE A 10 9.65 9.63 -19.57
CA ILE A 10 9.25 10.12 -20.87
C ILE A 10 10.54 10.50 -21.62
N ASP A 11 10.70 9.97 -22.84
CA ASP A 11 11.73 10.35 -23.83
C ASP A 11 13.19 10.18 -23.39
N GLY A 12 13.54 9.11 -22.68
CA GLY A 12 14.93 8.76 -22.38
C GLY A 12 15.69 9.75 -21.48
N SER A 13 15.07 10.86 -21.09
CA SER A 13 15.55 11.72 -20.03
C SER A 13 14.95 11.27 -18.68
N TYR A 14 15.72 11.35 -17.62
CA TYR A 14 15.39 10.87 -16.26
C TYR A 14 14.24 11.61 -15.57
N SER A 15 13.27 12.14 -16.30
CA SER A 15 12.12 12.83 -15.71
C SER A 15 10.96 11.84 -15.52
N ASN A 16 10.94 11.17 -14.38
CA ASN A 16 9.84 10.29 -13.98
C ASN A 16 8.62 11.13 -13.58
N ARG A 17 7.66 11.30 -14.47
CA ARG A 17 6.40 11.98 -14.16
C ARG A 17 5.44 11.01 -13.50
N GLY A 18 4.65 11.49 -12.53
CA GLY A 18 3.62 10.71 -11.88
C GLY A 18 2.34 10.68 -12.69
N PHE A 19 1.81 9.48 -12.93
CA PHE A 19 0.54 9.27 -13.61
C PHE A 19 -0.42 8.48 -12.73
N VAL A 20 -1.70 8.83 -12.83
CA VAL A 20 -2.81 8.04 -12.32
C VAL A 20 -3.71 7.64 -13.49
N PHE A 21 -4.15 6.40 -13.52
CA PHE A 21 -5.23 6.00 -14.40
C PHE A 21 -6.23 5.08 -13.71
N PRO A 22 -7.51 5.31 -14.00
CA PRO A 22 -8.55 4.42 -13.52
C PRO A 22 -8.56 3.12 -14.32
N LEU A 23 -8.73 2.00 -13.62
CA LEU A 23 -9.04 0.71 -14.21
C LEU A 23 -10.51 0.38 -13.97
N SER A 24 -11.19 -0.06 -15.01
CA SER A 24 -12.52 -0.64 -14.91
C SER A 24 -12.40 -2.16 -14.98
N VAL A 25 -13.04 -2.87 -14.04
CA VAL A 25 -13.06 -4.32 -14.00
C VAL A 25 -14.43 -4.82 -14.44
N SER A 26 -14.46 -5.78 -15.36
CA SER A 26 -15.69 -6.45 -15.82
C SER A 26 -15.40 -7.95 -15.97
N GLY A 27 -15.97 -8.75 -15.08
CA GLY A 27 -15.62 -10.16 -14.97
C GLY A 27 -14.13 -10.36 -14.66
N THR A 28 -13.39 -10.99 -15.56
CA THR A 28 -11.92 -11.17 -15.49
C THR A 28 -11.14 -10.21 -16.39
N THR A 29 -11.80 -9.22 -16.98
CA THR A 29 -11.18 -8.28 -17.91
C THR A 29 -10.92 -6.94 -17.22
N VAL A 30 -9.69 -6.42 -17.38
CA VAL A 30 -9.30 -5.07 -16.96
C VAL A 30 -9.24 -4.17 -18.18
N VAL A 31 -9.90 -3.03 -18.10
CA VAL A 31 -9.82 -1.96 -19.11
C VAL A 31 -9.22 -0.72 -18.45
N ALA A 32 -8.10 -0.24 -18.97
CA ALA A 32 -7.47 1.00 -18.51
C ALA A 32 -8.06 2.21 -19.22
N ASP A 33 -8.40 3.23 -18.45
CA ASP A 33 -8.77 4.54 -18.97
C ASP A 33 -7.50 5.35 -19.34
N THR A 34 -7.67 6.54 -19.90
CA THR A 34 -6.56 7.41 -20.27
C THR A 34 -5.79 7.86 -19.02
N PRO A 35 -4.45 7.71 -18.98
CA PRO A 35 -3.63 8.19 -17.88
C PRO A 35 -3.68 9.70 -17.73
N THR A 36 -3.74 10.19 -16.50
CA THR A 36 -3.65 11.61 -16.18
C THR A 36 -2.39 11.89 -15.38
N ASN A 37 -1.61 12.88 -15.81
CA ASN A 37 -0.41 13.31 -15.08
C ASN A 37 -0.84 14.10 -13.82
N PHE A 38 -0.34 13.73 -12.64
CA PHE A 38 -0.71 14.37 -11.39
C PHE A 38 0.37 15.30 -10.80
N ASN A 39 1.57 15.34 -11.35
CA ASN A 39 2.67 16.16 -10.84
C ASN A 39 3.32 17.10 -11.89
N GLY A 40 2.66 17.34 -13.02
CA GLY A 40 3.15 18.25 -14.07
C GLY A 40 4.44 17.77 -14.71
N SER A 41 5.50 18.56 -14.59
CA SER A 41 6.82 18.25 -15.16
C SER A 41 7.84 17.75 -14.13
N ALA A 42 7.44 17.64 -12.88
CA ALA A 42 8.32 17.20 -11.79
C ALA A 42 8.53 15.68 -11.80
N VAL A 43 9.64 15.24 -11.22
CA VAL A 43 9.93 13.82 -11.03
C VAL A 43 9.14 13.31 -9.83
N ALA A 44 8.42 12.21 -9.99
CA ALA A 44 7.72 11.53 -8.91
C ALA A 44 8.34 10.17 -8.67
N GLY A 45 8.75 9.90 -7.44
CA GLY A 45 9.19 8.59 -6.98
C GLY A 45 8.19 7.99 -5.98
N TYR A 46 8.16 6.68 -5.90
CA TYR A 46 7.45 5.91 -4.85
C TYR A 46 6.01 6.36 -4.57
N PRO A 47 5.12 6.45 -5.57
CA PRO A 47 3.75 6.88 -5.33
C PRO A 47 2.97 5.84 -4.54
N ALA A 48 2.17 6.31 -3.57
CA ALA A 48 1.21 5.53 -2.82
C ALA A 48 -0.19 6.14 -2.98
N ILE A 49 -1.24 5.33 -2.88
CA ILE A 49 -2.62 5.78 -3.00
C ILE A 49 -3.49 5.16 -1.90
N SER A 50 -4.36 5.98 -1.31
CA SER A 50 -5.39 5.54 -0.39
C SER A 50 -6.73 6.15 -0.77
N PHE A 51 -7.83 5.46 -0.48
CA PHE A 51 -9.18 5.91 -0.80
C PHE A 51 -9.97 6.19 0.49
N ASP A 52 -10.53 7.40 0.56
CA ASP A 52 -11.43 7.80 1.63
C ASP A 52 -12.89 7.62 1.16
N THR A 53 -13.58 6.65 1.75
CA THR A 53 -14.95 6.30 1.41
C THR A 53 -15.96 7.36 1.87
N ASN A 54 -15.64 8.17 2.89
CA ASN A 54 -16.56 9.16 3.44
C ASN A 54 -16.72 10.36 2.51
N VAL A 55 -15.62 10.78 1.89
CA VAL A 55 -15.62 11.91 0.95
C VAL A 55 -15.52 11.48 -0.51
N ASN A 56 -15.45 10.17 -0.76
CA ASN A 56 -15.32 9.57 -2.10
C ASN A 56 -14.14 10.15 -2.89
N LYS A 57 -13.00 10.26 -2.25
CA LYS A 57 -11.75 10.78 -2.83
C LYS A 57 -10.59 9.84 -2.59
N SER A 58 -9.63 9.84 -3.49
CA SER A 58 -8.34 9.18 -3.30
C SER A 58 -7.27 10.20 -2.99
N LEU A 59 -6.38 9.88 -2.04
CA LEU A 59 -5.16 10.62 -1.77
C LEU A 59 -4.01 9.88 -2.46
N ILE A 60 -3.24 10.60 -3.27
CA ILE A 60 -2.01 10.10 -3.89
C ILE A 60 -0.85 10.82 -3.23
N ALA A 61 0.02 10.08 -2.56
CA ALA A 61 1.26 10.59 -1.98
C ALA A 61 2.45 10.13 -2.84
N PHE A 62 3.46 10.98 -3.00
CA PHE A 62 4.64 10.66 -3.81
C PHE A 62 5.85 11.48 -3.36
N TYR A 63 7.03 10.95 -3.66
CA TYR A 63 8.30 11.65 -3.46
C TYR A 63 8.60 12.55 -4.65
N HIS A 64 9.00 13.79 -4.39
CA HIS A 64 9.36 14.76 -5.40
C HIS A 64 10.89 14.93 -5.48
N ASP A 65 11.51 14.34 -6.49
CA ASP A 65 12.96 14.17 -6.59
C ASP A 65 13.76 15.50 -6.65
N SER A 66 13.21 16.54 -7.28
CA SER A 66 13.94 17.82 -7.43
C SER A 66 14.01 18.66 -6.15
N THR A 67 13.20 18.35 -5.15
CA THR A 67 13.08 19.10 -3.90
C THR A 67 13.30 18.25 -2.65
N GLU A 68 13.46 16.95 -2.81
CA GLU A 68 13.58 15.95 -1.72
C GLU A 68 12.39 15.94 -0.75
N TYR A 69 11.20 16.36 -1.22
CA TYR A 69 9.99 16.43 -0.40
C TYR A 69 8.96 15.36 -0.78
N ALA A 70 8.24 14.87 0.20
CA ALA A 70 7.01 14.11 -0.04
C ALA A 70 5.87 15.07 -0.39
N SER A 71 5.07 14.71 -1.36
CA SER A 71 3.93 15.51 -1.83
C SER A 71 2.70 14.64 -1.99
N GLY A 72 1.52 15.24 -1.94
CA GLY A 72 0.28 14.52 -2.13
C GLY A 72 -0.71 15.30 -3.00
N VAL A 73 -1.60 14.58 -3.67
CA VAL A 73 -2.68 15.13 -4.48
C VAL A 73 -3.97 14.36 -4.23
N SER A 74 -5.10 15.04 -4.15
CA SER A 74 -6.39 14.39 -4.05
C SER A 74 -7.01 14.16 -5.44
N TYR A 75 -7.67 13.02 -5.61
CA TYR A 75 -8.34 12.62 -6.85
C TYR A 75 -9.78 12.19 -6.56
N SER A 76 -10.73 12.70 -7.34
CA SER A 76 -12.14 12.30 -7.27
C SER A 76 -12.45 11.29 -8.36
N PRO A 77 -12.87 10.06 -8.04
CA PRO A 77 -13.27 9.07 -9.04
C PRO A 77 -14.43 9.60 -9.89
N GLY A 78 -14.29 9.54 -11.21
CA GLY A 78 -15.29 10.04 -12.16
C GLY A 78 -15.02 11.43 -12.70
N SER A 79 -14.07 12.19 -12.15
CA SER A 79 -13.55 13.40 -12.78
C SER A 79 -12.47 13.05 -13.79
N THR A 80 -12.56 13.61 -15.00
CA THR A 80 -11.47 13.53 -16.00
C THR A 80 -10.42 14.62 -15.77
N THR A 81 -10.67 15.50 -14.80
CA THR A 81 -9.78 16.61 -14.46
C THR A 81 -9.23 16.38 -13.06
N LEU A 82 -7.93 16.14 -12.97
CA LEU A 82 -7.19 16.43 -11.74
C LEU A 82 -7.17 17.95 -11.63
N THR A 83 -7.70 18.49 -10.55
CA THR A 83 -7.42 19.88 -10.21
C THR A 83 -5.93 19.93 -9.82
N SER A 84 -5.13 20.41 -10.75
CA SER A 84 -3.67 20.30 -10.79
C SER A 84 -2.92 21.14 -9.77
N GLU A 85 -3.54 21.62 -8.71
CA GLU A 85 -2.93 22.64 -7.87
C GLU A 85 -2.97 22.40 -6.36
N ASN A 86 -3.36 21.23 -5.91
CA ASN A 86 -3.30 20.91 -4.48
C ASN A 86 -2.12 19.98 -4.17
N TYR A 87 -0.92 20.53 -4.20
CA TYR A 87 0.26 19.87 -3.65
C TYR A 87 0.20 19.95 -2.13
N ILE A 88 0.15 18.81 -1.47
CA ILE A 88 0.40 18.72 -0.04
C ILE A 88 1.90 18.56 0.12
N GLY A 89 2.60 19.66 0.35
CA GLY A 89 4.01 19.59 0.72
C GLY A 89 4.13 19.16 2.18
N MET A 90 4.66 17.99 2.42
CA MET A 90 5.04 17.55 3.76
C MET A 90 6.50 17.94 3.98
N LEU A 91 6.74 19.22 4.33
CA LEU A 91 7.87 19.68 5.14
C LEU A 91 7.80 21.21 5.33
N SER A 92 8.10 21.62 6.52
CA SER A 92 8.12 22.99 7.07
C SER A 92 8.03 24.16 6.08
N GLY A 93 6.90 24.86 6.07
CA GLY A 93 6.80 26.19 5.44
C GLY A 93 6.14 26.28 4.09
N VAL A 94 5.44 25.23 3.64
CA VAL A 94 4.74 25.25 2.36
C VAL A 94 3.39 25.95 2.50
N ALA A 95 3.18 27.00 1.71
CA ALA A 95 1.87 27.60 1.52
C ALA A 95 0.99 26.63 0.73
N VAL A 96 0.00 26.07 1.40
CA VAL A 96 -1.08 25.31 0.74
C VAL A 96 -1.92 26.33 -0.04
N GLN A 97 -1.96 26.22 -1.36
CA GLN A 97 -2.92 26.99 -2.13
C GLN A 97 -4.28 26.32 -2.02
N THR A 98 -5.11 26.87 -1.16
CA THR A 98 -6.47 26.41 -0.88
C THR A 98 -7.38 26.69 -2.08
N GLY A 99 -7.66 25.65 -2.87
CA GLY A 99 -8.99 25.58 -3.49
C GLY A 99 -10.03 25.51 -2.36
N SER A 100 -11.22 26.02 -2.56
CA SER A 100 -12.22 26.32 -1.54
C SER A 100 -12.70 25.15 -0.66
N ASP A 101 -12.17 23.93 -0.82
CA ASP A 101 -12.68 22.71 -0.18
C ASP A 101 -11.62 21.80 0.50
N THR A 102 -10.35 22.20 0.58
CA THR A 102 -9.33 21.40 1.29
C THR A 102 -8.62 22.23 2.35
N SER A 103 -8.67 21.78 3.58
CA SER A 103 -7.80 22.25 4.67
C SER A 103 -6.75 21.17 4.97
N VAL A 104 -5.49 21.59 5.09
CA VAL A 104 -4.39 20.72 5.49
C VAL A 104 -3.96 21.12 6.90
N GLY A 105 -3.79 20.11 7.74
CA GLY A 105 -3.35 20.30 9.12
C GLY A 105 -1.84 20.49 9.25
N SER A 106 -1.40 20.65 10.48
CA SER A 106 0.01 20.67 10.81
C SER A 106 0.60 19.27 10.68
N GLU A 107 1.86 19.18 10.29
CA GLU A 107 2.65 17.97 10.32
C GLU A 107 2.69 17.38 11.74
N ALA A 108 2.65 16.05 11.82
CA ALA A 108 2.88 15.31 13.05
C ALA A 108 3.92 14.22 12.77
N GLU A 109 5.03 14.30 13.45
CA GLU A 109 6.09 13.30 13.37
C GLU A 109 5.70 12.06 14.17
N PHE A 110 5.94 10.87 13.64
CA PHE A 110 5.73 9.58 14.31
C PHE A 110 7.02 8.77 14.49
N ILE A 111 8.10 9.17 13.80
CA ILE A 111 9.42 8.55 13.87
C ILE A 111 10.48 9.56 13.42
N ASN A 112 11.68 9.51 14.02
CA ASN A 112 12.79 10.40 13.64
C ASN A 112 13.48 9.97 12.33
N GLN A 113 13.68 8.66 12.13
CA GLN A 113 14.30 8.13 10.91
C GLN A 113 13.56 6.89 10.41
N MET A 114 12.98 6.99 9.23
CA MET A 114 12.44 5.82 8.54
C MET A 114 13.56 5.06 7.82
N GLY A 115 13.42 3.73 7.79
CA GLY A 115 14.22 2.90 6.88
C GLY A 115 13.90 3.19 5.41
N ASN A 116 14.64 2.54 4.52
CA ASN A 116 14.56 2.77 3.08
C ASN A 116 13.21 2.44 2.42
N GLU A 117 12.25 1.94 3.17
CA GLU A 117 10.93 1.57 2.66
C GLU A 117 9.83 2.30 3.44
N ILE A 118 9.13 3.17 2.73
CA ILE A 118 7.89 3.76 3.20
C ILE A 118 6.83 2.66 3.10
N SER A 119 6.26 2.32 4.23
CA SER A 119 5.16 1.38 4.28
C SER A 119 3.84 2.06 3.98
N ASN A 120 2.88 1.24 3.69
CA ASN A 120 1.51 1.67 3.49
C ASN A 120 0.81 1.88 4.84
N GLY A 121 -0.22 2.71 4.84
CA GLY A 121 -1.16 2.84 5.95
C GLY A 121 -2.49 2.19 5.60
N VAL A 122 -3.22 1.77 6.62
CA VAL A 122 -4.58 1.26 6.49
C VAL A 122 -5.51 1.95 7.49
N PHE A 123 -6.76 2.12 7.11
CA PHE A 123 -7.80 2.64 7.97
C PHE A 123 -8.58 1.50 8.62
N ASP A 124 -8.72 1.58 9.94
CA ASP A 124 -9.58 0.74 10.76
C ASP A 124 -10.90 1.48 11.00
N PRO A 125 -11.99 1.08 10.33
CA PRO A 125 -13.27 1.77 10.45
C PRO A 125 -13.95 1.54 11.80
N ASP A 126 -13.65 0.46 12.50
CA ASP A 126 -14.30 0.12 13.76
C ASP A 126 -13.77 0.97 14.90
N SER A 127 -12.46 1.17 14.98
CA SER A 127 -11.84 2.04 15.97
C SER A 127 -11.69 3.50 15.49
N ASN A 128 -11.97 3.78 14.21
CA ASN A 128 -11.70 5.06 13.55
C ASN A 128 -10.24 5.49 13.70
N LYS A 129 -9.33 4.58 13.39
CA LYS A 129 -7.88 4.76 13.48
C LYS A 129 -7.19 4.53 12.14
N VAL A 130 -6.01 5.13 12.01
CA VAL A 130 -5.07 4.84 10.92
C VAL A 130 -3.93 4.03 11.51
N ILE A 131 -3.55 2.97 10.87
CA ILE A 131 -2.40 2.15 11.26
C ILE A 131 -1.33 2.30 10.19
N LEU A 132 -0.13 2.68 10.60
CA LEU A 132 1.05 2.75 9.75
C LEU A 132 1.99 1.62 10.14
N ALA A 133 2.53 0.90 9.16
CA ALA A 133 3.58 -0.10 9.37
C ALA A 133 4.83 0.32 8.59
N TYR A 134 6.00 0.25 9.16
CA TYR A 134 7.24 0.78 8.59
C TYR A 134 8.48 0.06 9.12
N SER A 135 9.61 0.25 8.43
CA SER A 135 10.93 -0.14 8.93
C SER A 135 11.49 0.99 9.79
N ASP A 136 11.82 0.70 11.03
CA ASP A 136 12.33 1.66 12.00
C ASP A 136 13.86 1.68 11.97
N GLN A 137 14.43 2.70 11.32
CA GLN A 137 15.88 2.86 11.16
C GLN A 137 16.59 3.06 12.51
N ASP A 138 15.97 3.80 13.44
CA ASP A 138 16.52 4.06 14.77
C ASP A 138 16.55 2.78 15.64
N ASN A 139 15.77 1.77 15.24
CA ASN A 139 15.63 0.50 15.95
C ASN A 139 16.14 -0.70 15.12
N SER A 140 17.28 -0.55 14.47
CA SER A 140 17.92 -1.61 13.66
C SER A 140 17.06 -2.11 12.50
N VAL A 141 16.31 -1.21 11.86
CA VAL A 141 15.43 -1.50 10.70
C VAL A 141 14.33 -2.52 11.03
N ARG A 142 13.91 -2.61 12.29
CA ARG A 142 12.85 -3.53 12.74
C ARG A 142 11.50 -3.13 12.16
N GLY A 143 10.66 -4.14 11.93
CA GLY A 143 9.28 -3.94 11.56
C GLY A 143 8.48 -3.37 12.73
N THR A 144 7.96 -2.15 12.55
CA THR A 144 7.24 -1.39 13.58
C THR A 144 5.91 -0.91 13.04
N ALA A 145 4.89 -0.87 13.88
CA ALA A 145 3.62 -0.24 13.55
C ALA A 145 3.19 0.76 14.61
N ILE A 146 2.40 1.74 14.20
CA ILE A 146 1.88 2.80 15.07
C ILE A 146 0.43 3.13 14.73
N VAL A 147 -0.36 3.44 15.75
CA VAL A 147 -1.77 3.80 15.60
C VAL A 147 -1.92 5.32 15.63
N GLY A 148 -2.53 5.88 14.60
CA GLY A 148 -2.86 7.30 14.47
C GLY A 148 -4.32 7.58 14.74
N THR A 149 -4.60 8.67 15.43
CA THR A 149 -5.94 9.22 15.65
C THR A 149 -6.08 10.52 14.90
N VAL A 150 -6.99 10.55 13.94
CA VAL A 150 -7.31 11.78 13.18
C VAL A 150 -8.43 12.55 13.88
N SER A 151 -8.24 13.86 14.04
CA SER A 151 -9.25 14.78 14.59
C SER A 151 -9.21 16.10 13.81
N GLY A 152 -10.25 16.32 13.00
CA GLY A 152 -10.28 17.44 12.06
C GLY A 152 -9.14 17.34 11.05
N THR A 153 -8.21 18.29 11.06
CA THR A 153 -7.01 18.29 10.20
C THR A 153 -5.73 17.88 10.95
N SER A 154 -5.85 17.39 12.17
CA SER A 154 -4.71 16.95 12.98
C SER A 154 -4.68 15.44 13.11
N ILE A 155 -3.48 14.87 13.24
CA ILE A 155 -3.26 13.48 13.59
C ILE A 155 -2.36 13.42 14.82
N SER A 156 -2.68 12.54 15.76
CA SER A 156 -1.82 12.17 16.89
C SER A 156 -1.54 10.69 16.88
N PHE A 157 -0.37 10.30 17.36
CA PHE A 157 0.08 8.92 17.33
C PHE A 157 0.18 8.33 18.73
N GLY A 158 -0.08 7.04 18.85
CA GLY A 158 0.11 6.23 20.04
C GLY A 158 1.55 5.79 20.22
N THR A 159 1.76 4.69 20.94
CA THR A 159 3.09 4.12 21.15
C THR A 159 3.46 3.18 20.00
N PRO A 160 4.65 3.34 19.37
CA PRO A 160 5.12 2.38 18.38
C PRO A 160 5.27 0.98 18.96
N ALA A 161 4.89 -0.05 18.22
CA ALA A 161 5.00 -1.45 18.62
C ALA A 161 5.73 -2.25 17.53
N ASN A 162 6.77 -2.99 17.92
CA ASN A 162 7.49 -3.86 16.99
C ASN A 162 6.65 -5.08 16.68
N PHE A 163 6.47 -5.39 15.40
CA PHE A 163 5.89 -6.66 14.95
C PHE A 163 6.97 -7.66 14.52
N GLU A 164 8.20 -7.18 14.31
CA GLU A 164 9.36 -8.02 14.00
C GLU A 164 10.60 -7.51 14.74
N THR A 165 11.49 -8.42 15.12
CA THR A 165 12.68 -8.13 15.92
C THR A 165 13.97 -8.07 15.11
N VAL A 166 13.90 -8.41 13.83
CA VAL A 166 15.01 -8.35 12.86
C VAL A 166 14.73 -7.30 11.79
N GLU A 167 15.71 -7.05 10.93
CA GLU A 167 15.54 -6.20 9.76
C GLU A 167 14.30 -6.62 8.96
N THR A 168 13.45 -5.65 8.63
CA THR A 168 12.18 -5.89 7.97
C THR A 168 12.06 -4.99 6.76
N THR A 169 11.70 -5.57 5.61
CA THR A 169 11.56 -4.86 4.34
C THR A 169 10.36 -5.37 3.54
N HIS A 170 10.04 -4.69 2.44
CA HIS A 170 8.93 -5.07 1.55
C HIS A 170 7.61 -5.27 2.29
N ILE A 171 7.23 -4.27 3.10
CA ILE A 171 6.07 -4.31 3.96
C ILE A 171 4.80 -3.99 3.17
N GLY A 172 3.77 -4.83 3.28
CA GLY A 172 2.40 -4.58 2.85
C GLY A 172 1.45 -4.64 4.04
N ILE A 173 0.32 -3.95 3.99
CA ILE A 173 -0.67 -3.92 5.06
C ILE A 173 -2.08 -3.90 4.50
N THR A 174 -3.01 -4.59 5.17
CA THR A 174 -4.44 -4.53 4.89
C THR A 174 -5.25 -4.65 6.17
N TYR A 175 -6.52 -4.27 6.12
CA TYR A 175 -7.45 -4.41 7.24
C TYR A 175 -8.55 -5.42 6.91
N ASP A 176 -8.69 -6.42 7.76
CA ASP A 176 -9.73 -7.43 7.72
C ASP A 176 -10.95 -6.94 8.52
N THR A 177 -11.94 -6.41 7.80
CA THR A 177 -13.18 -5.89 8.42
C THR A 177 -14.11 -6.98 8.96
N THR A 178 -13.86 -8.25 8.63
CA THR A 178 -14.67 -9.38 9.16
C THR A 178 -14.21 -9.76 10.55
N ASN A 179 -12.91 -9.70 10.82
CA ASN A 179 -12.31 -10.12 12.09
C ASN A 179 -11.83 -8.94 12.94
N ASP A 180 -11.95 -7.69 12.45
CA ASP A 180 -11.43 -6.48 13.08
C ASP A 180 -9.92 -6.59 13.36
N LYS A 181 -9.17 -6.91 12.31
CA LYS A 181 -7.73 -7.14 12.42
C LYS A 181 -6.93 -6.43 11.34
N VAL A 182 -5.78 -5.96 11.75
CA VAL A 182 -4.72 -5.53 10.83
C VAL A 182 -3.90 -6.74 10.42
N VAL A 183 -3.61 -6.88 9.12
CA VAL A 183 -2.68 -7.90 8.63
C VAL A 183 -1.51 -7.21 7.95
N ILE A 184 -0.30 -7.50 8.43
CA ILE A 184 0.94 -7.00 7.88
C ILE A 184 1.67 -8.17 7.23
N VAL A 185 2.06 -8.01 5.97
CA VAL A 185 2.90 -8.93 5.21
C VAL A 185 4.26 -8.30 4.98
N TYR A 186 5.33 -9.05 5.13
CA TYR A 186 6.68 -8.49 5.09
C TYR A 186 7.74 -9.54 4.75
N ARG A 187 8.92 -9.06 4.37
CA ARG A 187 10.12 -9.89 4.31
C ARG A 187 10.92 -9.71 5.59
N ASP A 188 11.19 -10.81 6.30
CA ASP A 188 12.19 -10.81 7.35
C ASP A 188 13.60 -10.78 6.74
N GLY A 189 14.48 -9.93 7.29
CA GLY A 189 15.80 -9.68 6.72
C GLY A 189 16.89 -10.65 7.18
N ALA A 190 18.08 -10.12 7.26
CA ALA A 190 19.31 -10.85 7.54
C ALA A 190 19.26 -11.62 8.88
N GLY A 191 19.02 -12.89 8.82
CA GLY A 191 18.92 -13.82 9.96
C GLY A 191 17.91 -14.94 9.74
N ASN A 192 16.88 -14.70 8.93
CA ASN A 192 15.79 -15.64 8.67
C ASN A 192 15.60 -15.98 7.18
N ASN A 193 16.64 -15.87 6.36
CA ASN A 193 16.65 -16.24 4.94
C ASN A 193 15.77 -15.40 4.01
N ASN A 194 15.34 -14.21 4.41
CA ASN A 194 14.47 -13.32 3.64
C ASN A 194 13.09 -13.93 3.32
N TYR A 195 12.53 -14.69 4.24
CA TYR A 195 11.22 -15.33 4.06
C TYR A 195 10.09 -14.30 4.02
N GLY A 196 9.01 -14.66 3.35
CA GLY A 196 7.75 -13.93 3.40
C GLY A 196 6.96 -14.33 4.64
N ASN A 197 6.67 -13.35 5.50
CA ASN A 197 5.93 -13.53 6.74
C ASN A 197 4.65 -12.68 6.75
N ALA A 198 3.64 -13.16 7.47
CA ALA A 198 2.46 -12.39 7.80
C ALA A 198 2.19 -12.43 9.29
N ILE A 199 1.71 -11.31 9.84
CA ILE A 199 1.34 -11.19 11.24
C ILE A 199 0.01 -10.47 11.41
N VAL A 200 -0.77 -10.88 12.41
CA VAL A 200 -2.08 -10.30 12.73
C VAL A 200 -1.95 -9.34 13.90
N GLY A 201 -2.39 -8.10 13.69
CA GLY A 201 -2.45 -7.05 14.71
C GLY A 201 -3.86 -6.81 15.22
N THR A 202 -3.98 -6.48 16.50
CA THR A 202 -5.22 -6.06 17.14
C THR A 202 -5.04 -4.66 17.70
N VAL A 203 -5.87 -3.72 17.23
CA VAL A 203 -5.88 -2.33 17.72
C VAL A 203 -6.72 -2.24 18.98
N SER A 204 -6.24 -1.52 19.97
CA SER A 204 -6.97 -1.22 21.21
C SER A 204 -6.65 0.22 21.66
N GLY A 205 -7.58 1.12 21.48
CA GLY A 205 -7.36 2.54 21.73
C GLY A 205 -6.31 3.14 20.79
N THR A 206 -5.14 3.50 21.31
CA THR A 206 -4.00 4.02 20.55
C THR A 206 -2.83 3.03 20.46
N ASP A 207 -3.04 1.81 20.93
CA ASP A 207 -2.03 0.76 20.94
C ASP A 207 -2.37 -0.34 19.93
N ILE A 208 -1.36 -1.08 19.47
CA ILE A 208 -1.50 -2.27 18.65
C ILE A 208 -0.68 -3.41 19.27
N SER A 209 -1.27 -4.59 19.31
CA SER A 209 -0.60 -5.81 19.76
C SER A 209 -0.64 -6.86 18.65
N PHE A 210 0.33 -7.77 18.64
CA PHE A 210 0.51 -8.74 17.56
C PHE A 210 0.40 -10.17 18.05
N GLY A 211 -0.11 -11.04 17.18
CA GLY A 211 -0.06 -12.48 17.34
C GLY A 211 1.31 -13.06 17.00
N THR A 212 1.35 -14.35 16.67
CA THR A 212 2.56 -15.00 16.19
C THR A 212 2.66 -14.88 14.68
N ALA A 213 3.82 -14.45 14.18
CA ALA A 213 4.09 -14.40 12.74
C ALA A 213 4.06 -15.81 12.13
N ALA A 214 3.56 -15.90 10.90
CA ALA A 214 3.50 -17.15 10.14
C ALA A 214 4.15 -16.96 8.76
N VAL A 215 4.96 -17.94 8.36
CA VAL A 215 5.66 -17.93 7.07
C VAL A 215 4.69 -18.33 5.96
N TYR A 216 4.46 -17.46 4.97
CA TYR A 216 3.69 -17.80 3.76
C TYR A 216 4.60 -18.18 2.59
N ASN A 217 5.87 -17.74 2.62
CA ASN A 217 6.87 -18.13 1.63
C ASN A 217 8.21 -18.43 2.32
N SER A 218 8.66 -19.68 2.26
CA SER A 218 9.93 -20.14 2.84
C SER A 218 11.14 -19.93 1.92
N ALA A 219 11.06 -18.91 1.06
CA ALA A 219 12.11 -18.43 0.17
C ALA A 219 12.13 -16.90 0.18
N THR A 220 13.06 -16.29 -0.55
CA THR A 220 13.10 -14.82 -0.68
C THR A 220 11.77 -14.29 -1.19
N SER A 221 11.22 -13.31 -0.46
CA SER A 221 9.95 -12.64 -0.81
C SER A 221 10.18 -11.13 -0.98
N GLN A 222 9.70 -10.56 -2.08
CA GLN A 222 9.89 -9.15 -2.40
C GLN A 222 8.59 -8.51 -2.89
N TYR A 223 8.47 -7.19 -2.74
CA TYR A 223 7.30 -6.41 -3.19
C TYR A 223 5.98 -6.98 -2.65
N ASN A 224 5.96 -7.33 -1.37
CA ASN A 224 4.81 -7.96 -0.73
C ASN A 224 3.63 -6.98 -0.67
N ALA A 225 2.46 -7.44 -1.08
CA ALA A 225 1.23 -6.68 -1.05
C ALA A 225 0.07 -7.54 -0.55
N ALA A 226 -0.91 -6.92 0.10
CA ALA A 226 -2.08 -7.61 0.62
C ALA A 226 -3.36 -6.81 0.36
N ALA A 227 -4.44 -7.51 0.01
CA ALA A 227 -5.77 -6.94 -0.13
C ALA A 227 -6.81 -7.83 0.52
N PHE A 228 -7.70 -7.22 1.31
CA PHE A 228 -8.82 -7.91 1.94
C PHE A 228 -10.02 -7.98 0.99
N ASP A 229 -10.51 -9.18 0.75
CA ASP A 229 -11.75 -9.46 0.01
C ASP A 229 -12.92 -9.55 0.99
N ALA A 230 -13.70 -8.49 1.07
CA ALA A 230 -14.83 -8.40 1.97
C ALA A 230 -15.98 -9.37 1.61
N ASN A 231 -16.04 -9.88 0.39
CA ASN A 231 -17.04 -10.84 -0.03
C ASN A 231 -16.78 -12.25 0.53
N THR A 232 -15.51 -12.64 0.58
CA THR A 232 -15.11 -13.98 1.07
C THR A 232 -14.58 -13.97 2.50
N GLY A 233 -14.26 -12.78 3.06
CA GLY A 233 -13.59 -12.64 4.34
C GLY A 233 -12.15 -13.17 4.33
N LYS A 234 -11.47 -13.10 3.17
CA LYS A 234 -10.14 -13.61 2.94
C LYS A 234 -9.19 -12.49 2.51
N ILE A 235 -7.91 -12.77 2.57
CA ILE A 235 -6.85 -11.84 2.15
C ILE A 235 -6.08 -12.47 1.01
N LEU A 236 -5.93 -11.74 -0.10
CA LEU A 236 -4.93 -12.07 -1.11
C LEU A 236 -3.59 -11.49 -0.69
N ILE A 237 -2.56 -12.30 -0.65
CA ILE A 237 -1.16 -11.89 -0.54
C ILE A 237 -0.52 -12.13 -1.90
N ALA A 238 0.10 -11.09 -2.49
CA ALA A 238 0.89 -11.20 -3.72
C ALA A 238 2.33 -10.78 -3.46
N TYR A 239 3.28 -11.47 -4.06
CA TYR A 239 4.70 -11.25 -3.84
C TYR A 239 5.53 -11.75 -5.02
N LYS A 240 6.76 -11.26 -5.12
CA LYS A 240 7.77 -11.83 -6.01
C LYS A 240 8.58 -12.85 -5.22
N ASP A 241 8.69 -14.06 -5.74
CA ASP A 241 9.45 -15.13 -5.12
C ASP A 241 10.95 -15.13 -5.52
N ALA A 242 11.67 -16.14 -5.07
CA ALA A 242 13.11 -16.30 -5.35
C ALA A 242 13.39 -16.58 -6.84
N ASP A 243 12.46 -17.18 -7.56
CA ASP A 243 12.57 -17.50 -8.99
C ASP A 243 12.19 -16.31 -9.87
N ALA A 244 11.93 -15.16 -9.25
CA ALA A 244 11.52 -13.90 -9.85
C ALA A 244 10.13 -13.92 -10.50
N THR A 245 9.31 -14.94 -10.22
CA THR A 245 7.91 -15.00 -10.62
C THR A 245 7.02 -14.25 -9.62
N ILE A 246 5.85 -13.82 -10.06
CA ILE A 246 4.84 -13.24 -9.17
C ILE A 246 3.92 -14.35 -8.70
N GLN A 247 3.90 -14.57 -7.40
CA GLN A 247 3.07 -15.56 -6.74
C GLN A 247 1.97 -14.90 -5.92
N SER A 248 0.94 -15.67 -5.62
CA SER A 248 -0.11 -15.28 -4.68
C SER A 248 -0.51 -16.44 -3.78
N ARG A 249 -1.02 -16.08 -2.58
CA ARG A 249 -1.67 -16.99 -1.65
C ARG A 249 -2.91 -16.35 -1.05
N VAL A 250 -3.92 -17.15 -0.84
CA VAL A 250 -5.08 -16.72 -0.05
C VAL A 250 -4.82 -17.00 1.43
N ALA A 251 -5.03 -15.97 2.25
CA ALA A 251 -4.85 -16.08 3.70
C ALA A 251 -6.19 -16.02 4.43
N THR A 252 -6.27 -16.74 5.54
CA THR A 252 -7.42 -16.78 6.46
C THR A 252 -6.98 -16.39 7.85
N VAL A 253 -7.59 -15.35 8.42
CA VAL A 253 -7.37 -14.91 9.80
C VAL A 253 -8.31 -15.69 10.73
N SER A 254 -7.77 -16.10 11.88
CA SER A 254 -8.54 -16.72 12.97
C SER A 254 -7.97 -16.26 14.31
N GLY A 255 -8.71 -15.41 15.00
CA GLY A 255 -8.22 -14.73 16.21
C GLY A 255 -6.99 -13.86 15.91
N THR A 256 -5.85 -14.19 16.48
CA THR A 256 -4.56 -13.55 16.21
C THR A 256 -3.62 -14.40 15.33
N GLY A 257 -4.13 -15.51 14.80
CA GLY A 257 -3.39 -16.39 13.90
C GLY A 257 -3.80 -16.19 12.45
N ILE A 258 -2.93 -16.61 11.52
CA ILE A 258 -3.16 -16.57 10.09
C ILE A 258 -2.68 -17.88 9.45
N SER A 259 -3.43 -18.38 8.48
CA SER A 259 -3.10 -19.58 7.70
C SER A 259 -3.22 -19.30 6.20
N PHE A 260 -2.56 -20.10 5.38
CA PHE A 260 -2.41 -19.84 3.95
C PHE A 260 -2.86 -21.06 3.14
N GLY A 261 -3.50 -20.78 2.01
CA GLY A 261 -3.84 -21.76 0.99
C GLY A 261 -2.68 -22.08 0.05
N THR A 262 -3.00 -22.71 -1.06
CA THR A 262 -2.03 -23.10 -2.08
C THR A 262 -1.44 -21.87 -2.77
N GLU A 263 -0.17 -21.95 -3.14
CA GLU A 263 0.50 -20.94 -3.95
C GLU A 263 0.00 -21.00 -5.39
N VAL A 264 -0.27 -19.85 -5.97
CA VAL A 264 -0.75 -19.71 -7.35
C VAL A 264 0.09 -18.66 -8.06
N GLU A 265 0.67 -19.03 -9.21
CA GLU A 265 1.41 -18.10 -10.05
C GLU A 265 0.46 -17.07 -10.68
N VAL A 266 0.78 -15.79 -10.50
CA VAL A 266 0.08 -14.66 -11.11
C VAL A 266 0.70 -14.29 -12.44
N ASP A 267 2.04 -14.26 -12.52
CA ASP A 267 2.79 -13.91 -13.72
C ASP A 267 4.23 -14.46 -13.67
N GLY A 268 4.80 -14.74 -14.84
CA GLY A 268 6.15 -15.27 -15.00
C GLY A 268 7.29 -14.32 -14.65
N GLY A 269 6.99 -13.07 -14.26
CA GLY A 269 8.01 -12.16 -13.77
C GLY A 269 7.58 -10.70 -13.67
N GLY A 270 7.96 -10.05 -12.58
CA GLY A 270 7.63 -8.64 -12.37
C GLY A 270 8.19 -8.06 -11.08
N ASN A 271 7.97 -6.76 -10.91
CA ASN A 271 8.41 -5.99 -9.76
C ASN A 271 7.32 -5.00 -9.33
N TYR A 272 7.50 -4.33 -8.18
CA TYR A 272 6.60 -3.26 -7.71
C TYR A 272 5.14 -3.70 -7.67
N ILE A 273 4.90 -4.81 -6.97
CA ILE A 273 3.59 -5.44 -6.87
C ILE A 273 2.71 -4.65 -5.91
N ASN A 274 1.45 -4.47 -6.30
CA ASN A 274 0.40 -3.96 -5.42
C ASN A 274 -0.89 -4.74 -5.65
N THR A 275 -1.79 -4.72 -4.66
CA THR A 275 -3.06 -5.43 -4.72
C THR A 275 -4.19 -4.53 -4.26
N VAL A 276 -5.37 -4.74 -4.84
CA VAL A 276 -6.59 -4.03 -4.44
C VAL A 276 -7.80 -4.93 -4.65
N TYR A 277 -8.81 -4.75 -3.80
CA TYR A 277 -10.10 -5.41 -3.94
C TYR A 277 -11.14 -4.47 -4.57
N ASP A 278 -11.81 -4.93 -5.62
CA ASP A 278 -12.95 -4.27 -6.22
C ASP A 278 -14.24 -4.88 -5.65
N SER A 279 -14.85 -4.15 -4.72
CA SER A 279 -16.07 -4.58 -4.04
C SER A 279 -17.32 -4.64 -4.95
N ASN A 280 -17.31 -3.97 -6.10
CA ASN A 280 -18.44 -3.99 -7.02
C ASN A 280 -18.47 -5.28 -7.86
N SER A 281 -17.30 -5.75 -8.28
CA SER A 281 -17.18 -6.98 -9.08
C SER A 281 -16.80 -8.20 -8.24
N ASN A 282 -16.51 -8.01 -6.95
CA ASN A 282 -15.99 -9.06 -6.05
C ASN A 282 -14.73 -9.72 -6.62
N LYS A 283 -13.77 -8.89 -7.02
CA LYS A 283 -12.50 -9.32 -7.62
C LYS A 283 -11.31 -8.69 -6.90
N VAL A 284 -10.21 -9.42 -6.87
CA VAL A 284 -8.91 -8.88 -6.51
C VAL A 284 -8.14 -8.55 -7.79
N VAL A 285 -7.38 -7.46 -7.73
CA VAL A 285 -6.54 -7.03 -8.86
C VAL A 285 -5.11 -6.96 -8.36
N VAL A 286 -4.22 -7.67 -9.02
CA VAL A 286 -2.77 -7.59 -8.80
C VAL A 286 -2.17 -6.72 -9.89
N ILE A 287 -1.42 -5.70 -9.49
CA ILE A 287 -0.81 -4.70 -10.37
C ILE A 287 0.70 -4.81 -10.21
N PHE A 288 1.43 -4.78 -11.31
CA PHE A 288 2.88 -4.97 -11.28
C PHE A 288 3.55 -4.37 -12.51
N THR A 289 4.86 -4.23 -12.43
CA THR A 289 5.70 -3.95 -13.59
C THR A 289 6.12 -5.28 -14.20
N ASP A 290 5.65 -5.58 -15.41
CA ASP A 290 5.91 -6.82 -16.13
C ASP A 290 7.30 -6.82 -16.76
N SER A 291 8.23 -7.58 -16.19
CA SER A 291 9.61 -7.65 -16.65
C SER A 291 9.76 -8.41 -17.99
N SER A 292 8.81 -9.28 -18.32
CA SER A 292 8.77 -10.01 -19.58
C SER A 292 8.28 -9.15 -20.76
N ASN A 293 7.61 -8.03 -20.46
CA ASN A 293 7.01 -7.12 -21.43
C ASN A 293 7.61 -5.71 -21.36
N SER A 294 8.93 -5.62 -21.42
CA SER A 294 9.67 -4.35 -21.44
C SER A 294 9.38 -3.45 -20.23
N ASN A 295 9.15 -4.02 -19.06
CA ASN A 295 8.81 -3.33 -17.81
C ASN A 295 7.53 -2.46 -17.92
N ARG A 296 6.53 -2.91 -18.65
CA ARG A 296 5.24 -2.22 -18.72
C ARG A 296 4.43 -2.45 -17.45
N GLY A 297 3.61 -1.46 -17.09
CA GLY A 297 2.59 -1.64 -16.07
C GLY A 297 1.53 -2.63 -16.54
N SER A 298 1.32 -3.69 -15.78
CA SER A 298 0.38 -4.78 -16.08
C SER A 298 -0.52 -5.05 -14.88
N ALA A 299 -1.68 -5.65 -15.14
CA ALA A 299 -2.62 -6.05 -14.10
C ALA A 299 -3.26 -7.40 -14.40
N ARG A 300 -3.50 -8.19 -13.35
CA ARG A 300 -4.27 -9.43 -13.39
C ARG A 300 -5.47 -9.33 -12.46
N VAL A 301 -6.58 -9.89 -12.90
CA VAL A 301 -7.81 -10.00 -12.10
C VAL A 301 -7.96 -11.41 -11.60
N GLY A 302 -8.15 -11.54 -10.29
CA GLY A 302 -8.39 -12.82 -9.63
C GLY A 302 -9.76 -12.87 -8.96
N THR A 303 -10.19 -14.09 -8.68
CA THR A 303 -11.35 -14.39 -7.83
C THR A 303 -10.90 -15.31 -6.72
N ILE A 304 -11.16 -14.95 -5.48
CA ILE A 304 -10.90 -15.83 -4.36
C ILE A 304 -12.05 -16.84 -4.25
N SER A 305 -11.70 -18.12 -4.20
CA SER A 305 -12.66 -19.22 -4.02
C SER A 305 -12.11 -20.20 -2.99
N GLY A 306 -12.74 -20.23 -1.82
CA GLY A 306 -12.28 -21.07 -0.70
C GLY A 306 -10.97 -20.56 -0.09
N THR A 307 -9.92 -21.36 -0.17
CA THR A 307 -8.57 -21.04 0.32
C THR A 307 -7.56 -20.85 -0.83
N ASP A 308 -8.06 -20.78 -2.06
CA ASP A 308 -7.24 -20.69 -3.27
C ASP A 308 -7.64 -19.48 -4.12
#